data_9c489c2ad5858cf379169f69a2928e3c
#
_entry.id   9c489c2ad5858cf379169f69a2928e3c
#
_cell.length_a   1.000
_cell.length_b   1.000
_cell.length_c   1.000
_cell.angle_alpha   90.00
_cell.angle_beta   90.00
_cell.angle_gamma   90.00
#
_symmetry.space_group_name_H-M   'P 1'
#
loop_
_entity.id
_entity.type
_entity.pdbx_description
1 polymer ?
#
loop_
_entity_poly.entity_id
_entity_poly.type
_entity_poly.pdbx_seq_one_letter_code
_entity_poly.pdbx_strand_id
1 'polypeptide(L)'
;LVASGQLDPTPGGKPVMLTTPANGLSKIKPGPMPTSVNRRSVYLLARRVYPLRFLELFDSPIVPVNCTKRPQSATVLQSLALLNSQFVVDQAAVMADRVRRRAKNDDVADQISWVFRLSLAREPDAGELAACRQFLVDQAADAVGNDSLADLCQMLLCTNEFLYVP
;
A
#
# COMPACT_ATOMS: atom_id res chain seq x y z
N LEU A 1 -4.12 2.13 0.94
CA LEU A 1 -5.58 2.22 1.11
C LEU A 1 -6.21 3.32 0.25
N VAL A 2 -5.65 4.51 0.18
CA VAL A 2 -6.18 5.60 -0.68
C VAL A 2 -6.08 5.24 -2.15
N ALA A 3 -4.91 4.80 -2.61
CA ALA A 3 -4.66 4.41 -4.00
C ALA A 3 -5.56 3.24 -4.44
N SER A 4 -5.74 2.23 -3.60
CA SER A 4 -6.64 1.10 -3.85
C SER A 4 -8.13 1.49 -3.74
N GLY A 5 -8.46 2.62 -3.10
CA GLY A 5 -9.84 3.05 -2.86
C GLY A 5 -10.54 2.34 -1.71
N GLN A 6 -9.79 1.64 -0.87
CA GLN A 6 -10.35 0.90 0.28
C GLN A 6 -10.30 1.67 1.59
N LEU A 7 -9.77 2.89 1.60
CA LEU A 7 -9.73 3.67 2.84
C LEU A 7 -11.13 3.99 3.34
N ASP A 8 -11.41 3.62 4.58
CA ASP A 8 -12.54 4.14 5.35
C ASP A 8 -12.15 5.48 6.00
N PRO A 9 -12.68 6.62 5.51
CA PRO A 9 -12.33 7.94 6.00
C PRO A 9 -13.09 8.33 7.27
N THR A 10 -14.01 7.49 7.77
CA THR A 10 -14.90 7.81 8.89
C THR A 10 -14.10 8.28 10.12
N PRO A 11 -14.36 9.49 10.64
CA PRO A 11 -13.67 10.00 11.81
C PRO A 11 -14.26 9.42 13.11
N GLY A 12 -13.43 9.32 14.15
CA GLY A 12 -13.86 8.92 15.50
C GLY A 12 -14.23 7.44 15.63
N GLY A 13 -14.98 7.10 16.65
CA GLY A 13 -15.45 5.74 16.92
C GLY A 13 -14.44 4.86 17.66
N LYS A 14 -14.77 3.57 17.80
CA LYS A 14 -13.91 2.60 18.49
C LYS A 14 -12.63 2.31 17.72
N PRO A 15 -11.50 2.08 18.42
CA PRO A 15 -10.24 1.75 17.75
C PRO A 15 -10.32 0.39 17.05
N VAL A 16 -9.56 0.25 15.96
CA VAL A 16 -9.36 -1.04 15.29
C VAL A 16 -8.52 -1.94 16.21
N MET A 17 -9.02 -3.11 16.52
CA MET A 17 -8.37 -4.04 17.44
C MET A 17 -7.21 -4.77 16.76
N LEU A 18 -6.13 -4.99 17.51
CA LEU A 18 -5.01 -5.83 17.11
C LEU A 18 -5.12 -7.19 17.80
N THR A 19 -4.82 -8.26 17.07
CA THR A 19 -4.55 -9.59 17.65
C THR A 19 -3.07 -9.79 17.80
N THR A 20 -2.66 -10.40 18.90
CA THR A 20 -1.27 -10.78 19.15
C THR A 20 -1.22 -12.30 19.26
N PRO A 21 -0.87 -13.01 18.18
CA PRO A 21 -0.66 -14.46 18.24
C PRO A 21 0.56 -14.81 19.12
N ALA A 22 0.71 -16.07 19.47
CA ALA A 22 1.76 -16.56 20.38
C ALA A 22 3.19 -16.20 19.94
N ASN A 23 3.42 -15.93 18.65
CA ASN A 23 4.70 -15.47 18.10
C ASN A 23 5.01 -13.98 18.37
N GLY A 24 4.15 -13.25 19.08
CA GLY A 24 4.34 -11.85 19.43
C GLY A 24 4.14 -10.85 18.27
N LEU A 25 3.81 -11.31 17.07
CA LEU A 25 3.59 -10.44 15.89
C LEU A 25 2.17 -9.91 15.88
N SER A 26 1.99 -8.66 16.25
CA SER A 26 0.66 -8.03 16.19
C SER A 26 0.15 -7.93 14.76
N LYS A 27 -1.10 -8.33 14.56
CA LYS A 27 -1.82 -8.23 13.28
C LYS A 27 -3.15 -7.49 13.50
N ILE A 28 -3.63 -6.85 12.45
CA ILE A 28 -4.98 -6.25 12.46
C ILE A 28 -5.99 -7.38 12.54
N LYS A 29 -6.90 -7.29 13.52
CA LYS A 29 -7.98 -8.27 13.66
C LYS A 29 -9.07 -7.94 12.65
N PRO A 30 -9.44 -8.86 11.74
CA PRO A 30 -10.62 -8.69 10.92
C PRO A 30 -11.84 -8.46 11.79
N GLY A 31 -12.55 -7.37 11.56
CA GLY A 31 -13.80 -7.08 12.28
C GLY A 31 -14.99 -7.74 11.59
N PRO A 32 -16.17 -7.73 12.24
CA PRO A 32 -17.41 -8.22 11.63
C PRO A 32 -17.87 -7.37 10.43
N MET A 33 -17.32 -6.15 10.27
CA MET A 33 -17.55 -5.29 9.10
C MET A 33 -16.26 -5.12 8.31
N PRO A 34 -16.26 -5.39 6.98
CA PRO A 34 -15.08 -5.26 6.12
C PRO A 34 -14.45 -3.86 6.14
N THR A 35 -15.26 -2.82 6.32
CA THR A 35 -14.83 -1.41 6.35
C THR A 35 -14.13 -1.00 7.65
N SER A 36 -14.34 -1.74 8.75
CA SER A 36 -13.82 -1.34 10.07
C SER A 36 -12.31 -1.49 10.23
N VAL A 37 -11.62 -2.24 9.36
CA VAL A 37 -10.18 -2.51 9.44
C VAL A 37 -9.34 -1.59 8.56
N ASN A 38 -9.92 -1.02 7.50
CA ASN A 38 -9.21 -0.21 6.50
C ASN A 38 -9.21 1.28 6.86
N ARG A 39 -9.02 1.60 8.13
CA ARG A 39 -8.97 2.98 8.64
C ARG A 39 -7.55 3.53 8.67
N ARG A 40 -7.44 4.86 8.79
CA ARG A 40 -6.13 5.50 8.99
C ARG A 40 -5.45 4.94 10.24
N SER A 41 -4.11 4.84 10.23
CA SER A 41 -3.31 4.25 11.33
C SER A 41 -3.54 4.90 12.69
N VAL A 42 -3.97 6.15 12.74
CA VAL A 42 -4.33 6.86 13.99
C VAL A 42 -5.49 6.18 14.75
N TYR A 43 -6.31 5.38 14.06
CA TYR A 43 -7.42 4.64 14.68
C TYR A 43 -7.05 3.20 15.07
N LEU A 44 -5.81 2.77 14.85
CA LEU A 44 -5.35 1.46 15.33
C LEU A 44 -5.09 1.53 16.83
N LEU A 45 -5.47 0.45 17.54
CA LEU A 45 -5.20 0.35 18.98
C LEU A 45 -3.69 0.30 19.24
N ALA A 46 -3.13 1.35 19.83
CA ALA A 46 -1.73 1.39 20.21
C ALA A 46 -1.49 0.58 21.48
N ARG A 47 -0.75 -0.54 21.38
CA ARG A 47 -0.33 -1.35 22.52
C ARG A 47 1.17 -1.16 22.75
N ARG A 48 1.56 -0.70 23.96
CA ARG A 48 2.96 -0.46 24.33
C ARG A 48 3.83 -1.71 24.26
N VAL A 49 3.26 -2.84 24.68
CA VAL A 49 3.99 -4.12 24.76
C VAL A 49 4.04 -4.86 23.43
N TYR A 50 3.05 -4.65 22.57
CA TYR A 50 2.92 -5.34 21.29
C TYR A 50 2.60 -4.33 20.18
N PRO A 51 3.57 -3.49 19.78
CA PRO A 51 3.37 -2.55 18.70
C PRO A 51 3.20 -3.26 17.35
N LEU A 52 2.58 -2.57 16.40
CA LEU A 52 2.48 -3.07 15.03
C LEU A 52 3.81 -2.83 14.31
N ARG A 53 4.62 -3.87 14.12
CA ARG A 53 5.97 -3.77 13.55
C ARG A 53 6.03 -3.06 12.20
N PHE A 54 5.00 -3.21 11.37
CA PHE A 54 4.92 -2.48 10.11
C PHE A 54 4.95 -0.95 10.32
N LEU A 55 4.24 -0.45 11.32
CA LEU A 55 4.26 0.99 11.62
C LEU A 55 5.58 1.43 12.26
N GLU A 56 6.22 0.57 13.06
CA GLU A 56 7.54 0.86 13.65
C GLU A 56 8.61 1.05 12.58
N LEU A 57 8.60 0.22 11.52
CA LEU A 57 9.51 0.34 10.38
C LEU A 57 9.35 1.68 9.64
N PHE A 58 8.16 2.29 9.70
CA PHE A 58 7.85 3.59 9.09
C PHE A 58 7.81 4.72 10.12
N ASP A 59 8.71 4.69 11.09
CA ASP A 59 8.96 5.76 12.06
C ASP A 59 7.70 6.20 12.82
N SER A 60 6.84 5.24 13.22
CA SER A 60 5.69 5.56 14.05
C SER A 60 6.13 6.11 15.41
N PRO A 61 5.44 7.11 15.98
CA PRO A 61 5.81 7.67 17.26
C PRO A 61 5.82 6.62 18.38
N ILE A 62 6.85 6.64 19.23
CA ILE A 62 6.90 5.82 20.44
C ILE A 62 5.95 6.44 21.46
N VAL A 63 4.88 5.73 21.80
CA VAL A 63 3.74 6.20 22.62
C VAL A 63 4.09 6.80 24.00
N PRO A 64 5.21 6.47 24.70
CA PRO A 64 5.47 7.05 26.02
C PRO A 64 6.03 8.47 25.99
N VAL A 65 6.46 8.98 24.84
CA VAL A 65 7.11 10.30 24.75
C VAL A 65 6.31 11.21 23.82
N ASN A 66 6.16 12.47 24.23
CA ASN A 66 5.53 13.48 23.40
C ASN A 66 6.40 13.73 22.16
N CYS A 67 5.92 13.36 20.97
CA CYS A 67 6.68 13.44 19.73
C CYS A 67 6.37 14.77 19.03
N THR A 68 7.24 15.77 19.23
CA THR A 68 7.11 17.08 18.56
C THR A 68 7.64 17.07 17.13
N LYS A 69 8.55 16.15 16.80
CA LYS A 69 9.11 15.98 15.45
C LYS A 69 9.30 14.50 15.16
N ARG A 70 8.71 14.00 14.08
CA ARG A 70 8.92 12.62 13.63
C ARG A 70 10.26 12.51 12.92
N PRO A 71 11.11 11.53 13.27
CA PRO A 71 12.22 11.16 12.41
C PRO A 71 11.68 10.68 11.07
N GLN A 72 12.39 10.92 9.99
CA GLN A 72 12.15 10.33 8.69
C GLN A 72 13.39 9.53 8.34
N SER A 73 13.22 8.23 8.17
CA SER A 73 14.30 7.34 7.76
C SER A 73 13.95 6.70 6.43
N ALA A 74 14.95 6.57 5.55
CA ALA A 74 14.84 5.76 4.35
C ALA A 74 15.77 4.55 4.54
N THR A 75 15.23 3.40 4.83
CA THR A 75 16.02 2.20 5.12
C THR A 75 15.70 1.07 4.15
N VAL A 76 16.70 0.23 3.89
CA VAL A 76 16.52 -1.01 3.09
C VAL A 76 15.44 -1.90 3.67
N LEU A 77 15.28 -1.91 5.00
CA LEU A 77 14.25 -2.71 5.67
C LEU A 77 12.82 -2.23 5.34
N GLN A 78 12.62 -0.93 5.12
CA GLN A 78 11.33 -0.39 4.68
C GLN A 78 10.96 -0.88 3.28
N SER A 79 11.91 -0.80 2.33
CA SER A 79 11.71 -1.29 0.96
C SER A 79 11.43 -2.80 0.95
N LEU A 80 12.20 -3.58 1.72
CA LEU A 80 12.00 -5.02 1.83
C LEU A 80 10.65 -5.37 2.47
N ALA A 81 10.22 -4.60 3.48
CA ALA A 81 8.92 -4.80 4.12
C ALA A 81 7.75 -4.51 3.17
N LEU A 82 7.87 -3.49 2.30
CA LEU A 82 6.85 -3.20 1.29
C LEU A 82 6.76 -4.30 0.24
N LEU A 83 7.90 -4.77 -0.28
CA LEU A 83 7.94 -5.84 -1.28
C LEU A 83 7.35 -7.15 -0.75
N ASN A 84 7.59 -7.49 0.52
CA ASN A 84 7.16 -8.76 1.12
C ASN A 84 5.88 -8.66 1.95
N SER A 85 5.26 -7.49 2.05
CA SER A 85 4.05 -7.31 2.86
C SER A 85 2.82 -7.83 2.14
N GLN A 86 2.17 -8.84 2.69
CA GLN A 86 0.88 -9.32 2.18
C GLN A 86 -0.15 -8.18 2.07
N PHE A 87 -0.13 -7.24 3.02
CA PHE A 87 -0.99 -6.06 2.95
C PHE A 87 -0.77 -5.23 1.69
N VAL A 88 0.49 -5.02 1.27
CA VAL A 88 0.81 -4.25 0.05
C VAL A 88 0.41 -5.02 -1.19
N VAL A 89 0.67 -6.33 -1.24
CA VAL A 89 0.23 -7.22 -2.33
C VAL A 89 -1.29 -7.19 -2.49
N ASP A 90 -2.04 -7.33 -1.39
CA ASP A 90 -3.50 -7.28 -1.43
C ASP A 90 -4.02 -5.91 -1.90
N GLN A 91 -3.36 -4.81 -1.46
CA GLN A 91 -3.74 -3.46 -1.92
C GLN A 91 -3.39 -3.22 -3.39
N ALA A 92 -2.30 -3.79 -3.90
CA ALA A 92 -1.92 -3.73 -5.29
C ALA A 92 -2.94 -4.45 -6.18
N ALA A 93 -3.39 -5.65 -5.80
CA ALA A 93 -4.43 -6.39 -6.52
C ALA A 93 -5.76 -5.59 -6.59
N VAL A 94 -6.20 -5.04 -5.46
CA VAL A 94 -7.42 -4.19 -5.44
C VAL A 94 -7.25 -2.92 -6.25
N MET A 95 -6.04 -2.34 -6.27
CA MET A 95 -5.73 -1.18 -7.09
C MET A 95 -5.78 -1.53 -8.58
N ALA A 96 -5.25 -2.68 -8.99
CA ALA A 96 -5.33 -3.17 -10.37
C ALA A 96 -6.79 -3.34 -10.82
N ASP A 97 -7.64 -3.93 -9.98
CA ASP A 97 -9.08 -4.02 -10.26
C ASP A 97 -9.75 -2.64 -10.38
N ARG A 98 -9.33 -1.69 -9.56
CA ARG A 98 -9.81 -0.30 -9.64
C ARG A 98 -9.39 0.37 -10.96
N VAL A 99 -8.17 0.13 -11.42
CA VAL A 99 -7.63 0.61 -12.70
C VAL A 99 -8.42 0.03 -13.86
N ARG A 100 -8.63 -1.31 -13.91
CA ARG A 100 -9.41 -1.97 -14.97
C ARG A 100 -10.82 -1.41 -15.09
N ARG A 101 -11.48 -1.12 -13.98
CA ARG A 101 -12.81 -0.50 -13.99
C ARG A 101 -12.83 0.94 -14.50
N ARG A 102 -11.70 1.64 -14.52
CA ARG A 102 -11.59 3.04 -14.93
C ARG A 102 -11.01 3.22 -16.32
N ALA A 103 -10.15 2.30 -16.74
CA ALA A 103 -9.54 2.32 -18.04
C ALA A 103 -10.60 2.11 -19.14
N LYS A 104 -10.42 2.82 -20.24
CA LYS A 104 -11.28 2.72 -21.40
C LYS A 104 -10.80 1.58 -22.31
N ASN A 105 -11.70 0.65 -22.61
CA ASN A 105 -11.50 -0.39 -23.64
C ASN A 105 -10.24 -1.26 -23.44
N ASP A 106 -9.83 -1.55 -22.21
CA ASP A 106 -8.62 -2.32 -21.88
C ASP A 106 -7.33 -1.77 -22.53
N ASP A 107 -7.30 -0.48 -22.88
CA ASP A 107 -6.08 0.14 -23.40
C ASP A 107 -4.98 0.17 -22.34
N VAL A 108 -3.89 -0.52 -22.65
CA VAL A 108 -2.71 -0.64 -21.78
C VAL A 108 -2.13 0.74 -21.40
N ALA A 109 -2.14 1.71 -22.33
CA ALA A 109 -1.63 3.04 -22.05
C ALA A 109 -2.51 3.79 -21.06
N ASP A 110 -3.84 3.66 -21.19
CA ASP A 110 -4.79 4.26 -20.27
C ASP A 110 -4.71 3.58 -18.89
N GLN A 111 -4.53 2.25 -18.83
CA GLN A 111 -4.30 1.53 -17.59
C GLN A 111 -3.03 2.04 -16.86
N ILE A 112 -1.90 2.16 -17.55
CA ILE A 112 -0.66 2.70 -16.97
C ILE A 112 -0.87 4.13 -16.47
N SER A 113 -1.53 4.99 -17.26
CA SER A 113 -1.85 6.36 -16.84
C SER A 113 -2.69 6.39 -15.55
N TRP A 114 -3.68 5.49 -15.43
CA TRP A 114 -4.47 5.38 -14.21
C TRP A 114 -3.66 4.88 -13.01
N VAL A 115 -2.71 3.96 -13.21
CA VAL A 115 -1.83 3.51 -12.11
C VAL A 115 -1.00 4.69 -11.58
N PHE A 116 -0.40 5.51 -12.47
CA PHE A 116 0.36 6.71 -12.07
C PHE A 116 -0.51 7.76 -11.39
N ARG A 117 -1.68 8.07 -11.92
CA ARG A 117 -2.62 9.03 -11.30
C ARG A 117 -3.06 8.60 -9.90
N LEU A 118 -3.34 7.31 -9.69
CA LEU A 118 -3.79 6.79 -8.40
C LEU A 118 -2.68 6.67 -7.36
N SER A 119 -1.45 6.38 -7.78
CA SER A 119 -0.30 6.24 -6.88
C SER A 119 0.46 7.55 -6.69
N LEU A 120 0.82 8.24 -7.78
CA LEU A 120 1.74 9.36 -7.77
C LEU A 120 1.08 10.72 -8.06
N ALA A 121 -0.23 10.73 -8.34
CA ALA A 121 -1.03 11.91 -8.67
C ALA A 121 -0.51 12.70 -9.89
N ARG A 122 0.20 12.05 -10.81
CA ARG A 122 0.72 12.61 -12.06
C ARG A 122 0.55 11.64 -13.23
N GLU A 123 0.82 12.11 -14.43
CA GLU A 123 0.94 11.26 -15.62
C GLU A 123 2.35 10.64 -15.70
N PRO A 124 2.48 9.45 -16.33
CA PRO A 124 3.80 8.90 -16.68
C PRO A 124 4.43 9.76 -17.78
N ASP A 125 5.75 9.90 -17.75
CA ASP A 125 6.48 10.42 -18.88
C ASP A 125 6.60 9.39 -20.02
N ALA A 126 7.16 9.80 -21.19
CA ALA A 126 7.25 8.90 -22.34
C ALA A 126 8.16 7.68 -22.08
N GLY A 127 9.22 7.86 -21.28
CA GLY A 127 10.13 6.78 -20.90
C GLY A 127 9.49 5.81 -19.91
N GLU A 128 8.82 6.34 -18.89
CA GLU A 128 8.06 5.55 -17.91
C GLU A 128 6.95 4.74 -18.59
N LEU A 129 6.21 5.37 -19.50
CA LEU A 129 5.15 4.68 -20.25
C LEU A 129 5.71 3.53 -21.09
N ALA A 130 6.85 3.75 -21.77
CA ALA A 130 7.50 2.71 -22.58
C ALA A 130 8.01 1.55 -21.70
N ALA A 131 8.67 1.87 -20.57
CA ALA A 131 9.18 0.88 -19.63
C ALA A 131 8.05 0.04 -19.00
N CYS A 132 6.95 0.67 -18.59
CA CYS A 132 5.81 -0.03 -18.04
C CYS A 132 5.11 -0.93 -19.07
N ARG A 133 5.00 -0.49 -20.32
CA ARG A 133 4.49 -1.34 -21.41
C ARG A 133 5.35 -2.58 -21.62
N GLN A 134 6.66 -2.38 -21.68
CA GLN A 134 7.60 -3.51 -21.84
C GLN A 134 7.48 -4.48 -20.65
N PHE A 135 7.45 -3.96 -19.44
CA PHE A 135 7.24 -4.79 -18.23
C PHE A 135 5.97 -5.65 -18.31
N LEU A 136 4.83 -5.06 -18.70
CA LEU A 136 3.56 -5.80 -18.83
C LEU A 136 3.63 -6.90 -19.89
N VAL A 137 4.34 -6.65 -21.02
CA VAL A 137 4.55 -7.65 -22.08
C VAL A 137 5.44 -8.79 -21.58
N ASP A 138 6.55 -8.48 -20.92
CA ASP A 138 7.51 -9.48 -20.42
C ASP A 138 6.85 -10.36 -19.34
N GLN A 139 6.12 -9.76 -18.41
CA GLN A 139 5.39 -10.49 -17.38
C GLN A 139 4.27 -11.37 -17.95
N ALA A 140 3.57 -10.92 -18.99
CA ALA A 140 2.55 -11.74 -19.65
C ALA A 140 3.13 -12.97 -20.35
N ALA A 141 4.40 -12.91 -20.78
CA ALA A 141 5.10 -14.03 -21.42
C ALA A 141 5.59 -15.08 -20.40
N ASP A 142 5.99 -14.63 -19.20
CA ASP A 142 6.63 -15.50 -18.20
C ASP A 142 5.64 -16.10 -17.17
N ALA A 143 4.46 -15.54 -17.03
CA ALA A 143 3.58 -15.84 -15.91
C ALA A 143 2.35 -16.66 -16.29
N VAL A 144 2.40 -17.95 -16.01
CA VAL A 144 1.18 -18.75 -15.88
C VAL A 144 0.51 -18.39 -14.53
N GLY A 145 -0.42 -17.45 -14.58
CA GLY A 145 -1.32 -17.16 -13.44
C GLY A 145 -1.02 -15.91 -12.61
N ASN A 146 -0.01 -15.11 -12.92
CA ASN A 146 0.25 -13.83 -12.23
C ASN A 146 -0.52 -12.66 -12.89
N ASP A 147 -0.98 -11.75 -12.06
CA ASP A 147 -1.62 -10.51 -12.50
C ASP A 147 -0.57 -9.41 -12.73
N SER A 148 -0.06 -9.30 -13.96
CA SER A 148 0.99 -8.34 -14.34
C SER A 148 0.62 -6.88 -14.01
N LEU A 149 -0.66 -6.52 -14.05
CA LEU A 149 -1.10 -5.18 -13.66
C LEU A 149 -1.04 -4.98 -12.14
N ALA A 150 -1.32 -6.01 -11.35
CA ALA A 150 -1.15 -5.96 -9.90
C ALA A 150 0.33 -5.84 -9.52
N ASP A 151 1.22 -6.54 -10.23
CA ASP A 151 2.67 -6.44 -10.04
C ASP A 151 3.18 -5.03 -10.36
N LEU A 152 2.69 -4.41 -11.45
CA LEU A 152 2.97 -3.01 -11.77
C LEU A 152 2.48 -2.06 -10.67
N CYS A 153 1.27 -2.27 -10.17
CA CYS A 153 0.74 -1.51 -9.05
C CYS A 153 1.61 -1.65 -7.80
N GLN A 154 2.03 -2.87 -7.46
CA GLN A 154 2.93 -3.13 -6.33
C GLN A 154 4.26 -2.42 -6.49
N MET A 155 4.87 -2.50 -7.67
CA MET A 155 6.14 -1.82 -7.98
C MET A 155 6.04 -0.32 -7.71
N LEU A 156 5.00 0.36 -8.19
CA LEU A 156 4.82 1.80 -7.96
C LEU A 156 4.53 2.14 -6.50
N LEU A 157 3.77 1.32 -5.77
CA LEU A 157 3.55 1.50 -4.34
C LEU A 157 4.83 1.33 -3.50
N CYS A 158 5.87 0.70 -4.05
CA CYS A 158 7.17 0.52 -3.41
C CYS A 158 8.20 1.60 -3.80
N THR A 159 7.85 2.55 -4.66
CA THR A 159 8.77 3.62 -5.08
C THR A 159 8.96 4.67 -3.99
N ASN A 160 10.13 5.31 -3.99
CA ASN A 160 10.39 6.43 -3.09
C ASN A 160 9.46 7.62 -3.33
N GLU A 161 9.06 7.86 -4.58
CA GLU A 161 8.12 8.92 -4.95
C GLU A 161 6.74 8.73 -4.31
N PHE A 162 6.30 7.47 -4.16
CA PHE A 162 5.05 7.16 -3.45
C PHE A 162 5.17 7.34 -1.94
N LEU A 163 6.33 7.04 -1.36
CA LEU A 163 6.54 7.03 0.09
C LEU A 163 6.86 8.40 0.66
N TYR A 164 7.60 9.19 -0.08
CA TYR A 164 8.12 10.48 0.37
C TYR A 164 7.58 11.58 -0.53
N VAL A 165 6.64 12.35 0.02
CA VAL A 165 6.19 13.61 -0.62
C VAL A 165 7.27 14.65 -0.38
N PRO A 166 7.82 15.29 -1.42
CA PRO A 166 8.84 16.32 -1.32
C PRO A 166 8.36 17.56 -0.57
#